data_65dee45e80576b4e1122a7cc19cc3d82
#
_entry.id   65dee45e80576b4e1122a7cc19cc3d82
#
_cell.length_a   1.000
_cell.length_b   1.000
_cell.length_c   1.000
_cell.angle_alpha   90.00
_cell.angle_beta   90.00
_cell.angle_gamma   90.00
#
_symmetry.space_group_name_H-M   'P 1'
#
loop_
_entity.id
_entity.type
_entity.pdbx_description
1 polymer ?
#
loop_
_entity_poly.entity_id
_entity_poly.type
_entity_poly.pdbx_seq_one_letter_code
_entity_poly.pdbx_strand_id
1 'polypeptide(L)'
;MENMTKVNLKELSDPKSIADAVFGIYVNQCIKGGSFPDSKAFFGIKFDDFNDAKKYEYTIDVDGEKQDWVVVDTISHKFVLCRDGSYVQFFNKKTGFNARMGKDVDDDPSWCPLGPEIADIEVSINGCPKVGGSSCKFCYKSNSDKPATNMSLADFKKVVGKFPRNLSQIALGITGVQTNPDFIEMLRWLREDMGIVPNYTLSGADMNDEIFEATLKYCGRVAVSVYETDKNLCYNTINRFHDRSPKFCNMHLILSDYNLKFVDEVLDDIESGKVNGLRNIVFLRCKPVGRASKLPCTLSIETIDHVITRCEKIGIGYGFDSCSCGIVQEYFKSKGRTKLVKYFEPCEGFKLSFYINTFGEGCTCSFCEHVPGFKRFNFLAKDFNFEKFWVEDGKKFRDMDTDVNCPCFH
;
A
#
# COMPACT_ATOMS: atom_id res chain seq x y z
N MET A 1 -15.88 -2.82 35.04
CA MET A 1 -15.18 -2.24 33.88
C MET A 1 -15.87 -0.94 33.38
N GLU A 2 -16.48 -0.19 34.31
CA GLU A 2 -17.23 1.04 33.96
C GLU A 2 -16.46 2.35 34.22
N ASN A 3 -15.17 2.28 34.49
CA ASN A 3 -14.34 3.45 34.78
C ASN A 3 -13.11 3.60 33.88
N MET A 4 -13.26 3.40 32.57
CA MET A 4 -12.36 4.13 31.68
C MET A 4 -12.95 5.54 31.54
N THR A 5 -12.53 6.42 32.47
CA THR A 5 -12.68 7.86 32.41
C THR A 5 -12.59 8.32 30.97
N LYS A 6 -13.53 9.15 30.51
CA LYS A 6 -13.46 9.80 29.18
C LYS A 6 -12.11 10.51 29.11
N VAL A 7 -11.14 9.88 28.47
CA VAL A 7 -9.81 10.45 28.29
C VAL A 7 -9.99 11.71 27.45
N ASN A 8 -9.59 12.85 27.98
CA ASN A 8 -9.63 14.10 27.23
C ASN A 8 -8.46 14.08 26.21
N LEU A 9 -8.73 13.66 24.99
CA LEU A 9 -7.73 13.55 23.93
C LEU A 9 -6.99 14.87 23.65
N LYS A 10 -7.62 16.02 23.98
CA LYS A 10 -7.03 17.35 23.78
C LYS A 10 -5.89 17.65 24.77
N GLU A 11 -5.89 17.02 25.94
CA GLU A 11 -4.92 17.26 27.02
C GLU A 11 -3.72 16.30 26.97
N LEU A 12 -3.77 15.25 26.14
CA LEU A 12 -2.67 14.30 26.05
C LEU A 12 -1.42 14.95 25.45
N SER A 13 -0.33 14.98 26.20
CA SER A 13 0.89 15.67 25.80
C SER A 13 2.09 14.73 25.59
N ASP A 14 2.19 13.64 26.35
CA ASP A 14 3.29 12.72 26.24
C ASP A 14 3.01 11.56 25.26
N PRO A 15 4.06 11.04 24.57
CA PRO A 15 3.91 10.01 23.57
C PRO A 15 3.21 8.73 24.05
N LYS A 16 3.50 8.31 25.31
CA LYS A 16 2.94 7.07 25.85
C LYS A 16 1.45 7.20 26.12
N SER A 17 1.01 8.30 26.74
CA SER A 17 -0.42 8.56 26.98
C SER A 17 -1.22 8.62 25.68
N ILE A 18 -0.65 9.20 24.62
CA ILE A 18 -1.27 9.23 23.30
C ILE A 18 -1.41 7.81 22.73
N ALA A 19 -0.36 6.99 22.78
CA ALA A 19 -0.40 5.62 22.32
C ALA A 19 -1.37 4.75 23.11
N ASP A 20 -1.38 4.89 24.45
CA ASP A 20 -2.31 4.17 25.33
C ASP A 20 -3.77 4.54 24.99
N ALA A 21 -4.05 5.82 24.71
CA ALA A 21 -5.37 6.26 24.28
C ALA A 21 -5.79 5.67 22.94
N VAL A 22 -4.89 5.66 21.94
CA VAL A 22 -5.14 5.05 20.61
C VAL A 22 -5.44 3.56 20.76
N PHE A 23 -4.66 2.82 21.55
CA PHE A 23 -4.95 1.41 21.82
C PHE A 23 -6.25 1.21 22.57
N GLY A 24 -6.54 2.05 23.56
CA GLY A 24 -7.80 1.99 24.29
C GLY A 24 -9.01 2.18 23.37
N ILE A 25 -8.93 3.10 22.43
CA ILE A 25 -9.97 3.30 21.40
C ILE A 25 -10.10 2.04 20.53
N TYR A 26 -9.00 1.50 20.02
CA TYR A 26 -9.01 0.27 19.21
C TYR A 26 -9.66 -0.90 19.96
N VAL A 27 -9.26 -1.17 21.20
CA VAL A 27 -9.81 -2.26 22.00
C VAL A 27 -11.30 -2.06 22.22
N ASN A 28 -11.73 -0.85 22.56
CA ASN A 28 -13.14 -0.53 22.78
C ASN A 28 -13.98 -0.70 21.51
N GLN A 29 -13.48 -0.29 20.34
CA GLN A 29 -14.16 -0.48 19.07
C GLN A 29 -14.29 -1.96 18.71
N CYS A 30 -13.23 -2.76 18.91
CA CYS A 30 -13.29 -4.22 18.71
C CYS A 30 -14.37 -4.85 19.59
N ILE A 31 -14.42 -4.51 20.90
CA ILE A 31 -15.40 -5.06 21.84
C ILE A 31 -16.82 -4.67 21.46
N LYS A 32 -17.06 -3.39 21.13
CA LYS A 32 -18.36 -2.90 20.67
C LYS A 32 -18.83 -3.58 19.38
N GLY A 33 -17.89 -3.83 18.45
CA GLY A 33 -18.15 -4.55 17.20
C GLY A 33 -18.28 -6.07 17.36
N GLY A 34 -18.23 -6.61 18.59
CA GLY A 34 -18.35 -8.04 18.87
C GLY A 34 -17.14 -8.86 18.40
N SER A 35 -15.97 -8.24 18.27
CA SER A 35 -14.72 -8.88 17.90
C SER A 35 -13.69 -8.80 19.02
N PHE A 36 -12.68 -9.66 18.98
CA PHE A 36 -11.53 -9.56 19.87
C PHE A 36 -10.43 -8.74 19.20
N PRO A 37 -9.68 -7.91 19.96
CA PRO A 37 -8.52 -7.20 19.44
C PRO A 37 -7.51 -8.18 18.83
N ASP A 38 -6.99 -7.87 17.64
CA ASP A 38 -5.93 -8.69 17.03
C ASP A 38 -4.65 -8.58 17.87
N SER A 39 -4.20 -9.73 18.41
CA SER A 39 -2.96 -9.79 19.19
C SER A 39 -1.73 -9.27 18.45
N LYS A 40 -1.73 -9.27 17.10
CA LYS A 40 -0.65 -8.71 16.27
C LYS A 40 -0.55 -7.20 16.42
N ALA A 41 -1.63 -6.52 16.77
CA ALA A 41 -1.64 -5.09 17.04
C ALA A 41 -0.67 -4.70 18.16
N PHE A 42 -0.60 -5.54 19.20
CA PHE A 42 0.21 -5.33 20.39
C PHE A 42 1.60 -5.95 20.30
N PHE A 43 1.86 -6.71 19.23
CA PHE A 43 3.12 -7.45 19.09
C PHE A 43 4.31 -6.49 18.91
N GLY A 44 5.27 -6.59 19.81
CA GLY A 44 6.49 -5.78 19.79
C GLY A 44 6.39 -4.44 20.50
N ILE A 45 5.25 -4.08 21.09
CA ILE A 45 5.19 -2.90 21.97
C ILE A 45 5.84 -3.25 23.31
N LYS A 46 6.84 -2.47 23.65
CA LYS A 46 7.52 -2.50 24.94
C LYS A 46 7.46 -1.12 25.56
N PHE A 47 7.55 -1.04 26.88
CA PHE A 47 7.59 0.25 27.59
C PHE A 47 8.74 1.14 27.11
N ASP A 48 9.86 0.54 26.74
CA ASP A 48 11.08 1.22 26.26
C ASP A 48 10.94 1.79 24.85
N ASP A 49 9.94 1.37 24.05
CA ASP A 49 9.70 1.87 22.69
C ASP A 49 9.35 3.38 22.67
N PHE A 50 9.00 3.94 23.82
CA PHE A 50 8.65 5.36 23.95
C PHE A 50 9.83 6.25 24.39
N ASN A 51 10.97 5.69 24.78
CA ASN A 51 12.13 6.48 25.21
C ASN A 51 12.67 7.34 24.06
N ASP A 52 12.66 6.81 22.82
CA ASP A 52 13.07 7.49 21.60
C ASP A 52 11.89 7.94 20.74
N ALA A 53 10.69 7.97 21.30
CA ALA A 53 9.49 8.37 20.58
C ALA A 53 9.57 9.83 20.15
N LYS A 54 9.29 10.08 18.87
CA LYS A 54 9.19 11.42 18.30
C LYS A 54 7.72 11.80 18.22
N LYS A 55 7.39 13.00 18.73
CA LYS A 55 6.05 13.59 18.65
C LYS A 55 6.04 14.73 17.65
N TYR A 56 5.03 14.75 16.78
CA TYR A 56 4.78 15.81 15.80
C TYR A 56 3.36 16.30 15.96
N GLU A 57 3.16 17.60 15.93
CA GLU A 57 1.85 18.23 16.06
C GLU A 57 1.56 19.10 14.84
N TYR A 58 0.31 19.06 14.39
CA TYR A 58 -0.15 19.77 13.21
C TYR A 58 -1.51 20.39 13.51
N THR A 59 -1.74 21.57 12.94
CA THR A 59 -3.08 22.15 12.84
C THR A 59 -3.34 22.36 11.35
N ILE A 60 -4.37 21.75 10.81
CA ILE A 60 -4.77 21.85 9.41
C ILE A 60 -6.18 22.43 9.30
N ASP A 61 -6.45 23.13 8.21
CA ASP A 61 -7.77 23.66 7.89
C ASP A 61 -8.48 22.73 6.90
N VAL A 62 -9.63 22.23 7.27
CA VAL A 62 -10.48 21.36 6.43
C VAL A 62 -11.83 22.04 6.25
N ASP A 63 -12.07 22.61 5.09
CA ASP A 63 -13.32 23.29 4.74
C ASP A 63 -13.68 24.44 5.74
N GLY A 64 -12.67 25.16 6.29
CA GLY A 64 -12.83 26.24 7.24
C GLY A 64 -12.85 25.81 8.71
N GLU A 65 -12.73 24.53 9.00
CA GLU A 65 -12.63 24.00 10.37
C GLU A 65 -11.19 23.57 10.69
N LYS A 66 -10.64 24.14 11.77
CA LYS A 66 -9.30 23.79 12.24
C LYS A 66 -9.33 22.46 12.99
N GLN A 67 -8.49 21.54 12.56
CA GLN A 67 -8.28 20.26 13.19
C GLN A 67 -6.87 20.14 13.74
N ASP A 68 -6.75 19.74 15.00
CA ASP A 68 -5.48 19.51 15.68
C ASP A 68 -5.12 18.02 15.63
N TRP A 69 -3.92 17.72 15.16
CA TRP A 69 -3.41 16.38 14.94
C TRP A 69 -2.13 16.15 15.71
N VAL A 70 -1.93 14.91 16.14
CA VAL A 70 -0.69 14.45 16.72
C VAL A 70 -0.25 13.13 16.11
N VAL A 71 1.04 13.03 15.81
CA VAL A 71 1.69 11.80 15.36
C VAL A 71 2.76 11.43 16.37
N VAL A 72 2.71 10.21 16.87
CA VAL A 72 3.76 9.61 17.70
C VAL A 72 4.44 8.53 16.88
N ASP A 73 5.74 8.68 16.70
CA ASP A 73 6.56 7.77 15.90
C ASP A 73 7.60 7.10 16.79
N THR A 74 7.49 5.78 16.96
CA THR A 74 8.40 4.95 17.75
C THR A 74 9.21 4.04 16.82
N ILE A 75 10.14 3.28 17.35
CA ILE A 75 10.90 2.27 16.58
C ILE A 75 9.96 1.23 15.97
N SER A 76 8.96 0.79 16.71
CA SER A 76 8.09 -0.34 16.34
C SER A 76 6.70 0.06 15.82
N HIS A 77 6.23 1.26 16.15
CA HIS A 77 4.87 1.70 15.83
C HIS A 77 4.81 3.15 15.38
N LYS A 78 3.70 3.47 14.72
CA LYS A 78 3.27 4.84 14.46
C LYS A 78 1.82 4.99 14.92
N PHE A 79 1.52 6.08 15.61
CA PHE A 79 0.19 6.43 16.09
C PHE A 79 -0.18 7.79 15.52
N VAL A 80 -1.38 7.89 14.97
CA VAL A 80 -1.94 9.13 14.43
C VAL A 80 -3.28 9.38 15.10
N LEU A 81 -3.48 10.59 15.58
CA LEU A 81 -4.68 10.98 16.30
C LEU A 81 -5.13 12.38 15.88
N CYS A 82 -6.36 12.50 15.35
CA CYS A 82 -7.08 13.77 15.39
C CYS A 82 -7.62 13.98 16.79
N ARG A 83 -7.38 15.14 17.39
CA ARG A 83 -7.67 15.38 18.83
C ARG A 83 -9.16 15.43 19.18
N ASP A 84 -10.02 15.49 18.18
CA ASP A 84 -11.48 15.36 18.39
C ASP A 84 -11.97 13.89 18.32
N GLY A 85 -11.07 12.95 18.03
CA GLY A 85 -11.35 11.52 17.93
C GLY A 85 -11.97 11.07 16.60
N SER A 86 -12.14 11.97 15.63
CA SER A 86 -12.73 11.65 14.32
C SER A 86 -11.83 10.76 13.46
N TYR A 87 -10.54 10.70 13.79
CA TYR A 87 -9.57 9.85 13.12
C TYR A 87 -8.52 9.35 14.09
N VAL A 88 -8.39 8.05 14.17
CA VAL A 88 -7.39 7.37 14.99
C VAL A 88 -6.78 6.25 14.16
N GLN A 89 -5.45 6.22 14.06
CA GLN A 89 -4.73 5.15 13.36
C GLN A 89 -3.53 4.71 14.19
N PHE A 90 -3.23 3.41 14.13
CA PHE A 90 -1.91 2.95 14.49
C PHE A 90 -1.40 1.91 13.49
N PHE A 91 -0.09 1.93 13.30
CA PHE A 91 0.62 1.07 12.38
C PHE A 91 1.77 0.36 13.07
N ASN A 92 1.81 -0.97 13.00
CA ASN A 92 2.91 -1.78 13.49
C ASN A 92 3.95 -1.98 12.39
N LYS A 93 5.10 -1.34 12.52
CA LYS A 93 6.19 -1.34 11.51
C LYS A 93 6.84 -2.70 11.28
N LYS A 94 6.66 -3.64 12.21
CA LYS A 94 7.24 -4.99 12.13
C LYS A 94 6.30 -5.96 11.42
N THR A 95 5.02 -5.93 11.76
CA THR A 95 4.03 -6.87 11.21
C THR A 95 3.31 -6.34 9.98
N GLY A 96 3.31 -5.02 9.78
CA GLY A 96 2.50 -4.31 8.80
C GLY A 96 1.02 -4.23 9.18
N PHE A 97 0.67 -4.56 10.44
CA PHE A 97 -0.70 -4.39 10.91
C PHE A 97 -1.04 -2.90 10.95
N ASN A 98 -2.14 -2.54 10.31
CA ASN A 98 -2.71 -1.20 10.28
C ASN A 98 -4.15 -1.25 10.75
N ALA A 99 -4.53 -0.35 11.65
CA ALA A 99 -5.92 -0.17 12.06
C ALA A 99 -6.25 1.31 12.06
N ARG A 100 -7.38 1.64 11.45
CA ARG A 100 -7.94 2.99 11.34
C ARG A 100 -9.36 2.96 11.92
N MET A 101 -9.76 4.00 12.62
CA MET A 101 -11.04 4.09 13.32
C MET A 101 -11.47 5.55 13.42
N GLY A 102 -12.78 5.76 13.46
CA GLY A 102 -13.40 7.03 13.84
C GLY A 102 -13.95 7.01 15.27
N LYS A 103 -14.96 7.84 15.52
CA LYS A 103 -15.58 7.98 16.87
C LYS A 103 -16.37 6.77 17.31
N ASP A 104 -17.01 6.08 16.36
CA ASP A 104 -17.86 4.93 16.61
C ASP A 104 -17.39 3.67 15.86
N VAL A 105 -17.91 2.51 16.26
CA VAL A 105 -17.53 1.21 15.72
C VAL A 105 -17.82 1.05 14.23
N ASP A 106 -18.81 1.74 13.72
CA ASP A 106 -19.21 1.73 12.30
C ASP A 106 -18.62 2.92 11.52
N ASP A 107 -17.85 3.79 12.21
CA ASP A 107 -17.21 4.94 11.62
C ASP A 107 -15.80 4.56 11.16
N ASP A 108 -15.67 4.20 9.88
CA ASP A 108 -14.40 3.94 9.22
C ASP A 108 -14.04 5.14 8.33
N PRO A 109 -13.11 6.01 8.76
CA PRO A 109 -12.78 7.21 8.01
C PRO A 109 -12.29 6.87 6.60
N SER A 110 -12.99 7.35 5.58
CA SER A 110 -12.69 7.06 4.18
C SER A 110 -11.47 7.81 3.64
N TRP A 111 -10.98 8.81 4.38
CA TRP A 111 -9.76 9.55 4.05
C TRP A 111 -9.09 10.12 5.31
N CYS A 112 -7.79 10.42 5.21
CA CYS A 112 -7.02 11.08 6.26
C CYS A 112 -6.76 12.53 5.89
N PRO A 113 -7.39 13.51 6.55
CA PRO A 113 -7.14 14.94 6.28
C PRO A 113 -5.68 15.36 6.41
N LEU A 114 -4.92 14.76 7.34
CA LEU A 114 -3.52 15.10 7.55
C LEU A 114 -2.63 14.72 6.36
N GLY A 115 -2.91 13.60 5.67
CA GLY A 115 -2.10 13.12 4.56
C GLY A 115 -2.29 11.62 4.30
N PRO A 116 -1.65 11.05 3.27
CA PRO A 116 -1.77 9.64 2.93
C PRO A 116 -1.15 8.74 4.01
N GLU A 117 -1.68 7.53 4.16
CA GLU A 117 -1.11 6.47 4.97
C GLU A 117 0.01 5.72 4.24
N ILE A 118 -0.14 5.62 2.91
CA ILE A 118 0.83 5.02 1.99
C ILE A 118 1.03 5.93 0.78
N ALA A 119 2.25 6.01 0.26
CA ALA A 119 2.55 6.66 -1.00
C ALA A 119 3.23 5.70 -1.97
N ASP A 120 2.81 5.74 -3.24
CA ASP A 120 3.49 5.05 -4.32
C ASP A 120 4.48 6.02 -4.96
N ILE A 121 5.77 5.76 -4.87
CA ILE A 121 6.80 6.63 -5.46
C ILE A 121 7.62 5.83 -6.47
N GLU A 122 7.51 6.22 -7.73
CA GLU A 122 8.30 5.62 -8.79
C GLU A 122 9.70 6.24 -8.82
N VAL A 123 10.71 5.40 -8.60
CA VAL A 123 12.11 5.83 -8.53
C VAL A 123 12.91 5.47 -9.78
N SER A 124 12.32 4.71 -10.72
CA SER A 124 12.95 4.33 -11.97
C SER A 124 11.93 3.96 -13.04
N ILE A 125 12.13 4.44 -14.27
CA ILE A 125 11.40 4.05 -15.49
C ILE A 125 12.39 3.56 -16.55
N ASN A 126 11.96 2.67 -17.46
CA ASN A 126 12.81 1.96 -18.42
C ASN A 126 13.92 1.12 -17.75
N GLY A 127 14.90 0.66 -18.50
CA GLY A 127 15.92 -0.27 -18.00
C GLY A 127 15.32 -1.61 -17.53
N CYS A 128 14.18 -2.00 -18.08
CA CYS A 128 13.44 -3.18 -17.64
C CYS A 128 14.23 -4.47 -17.90
N PRO A 129 14.55 -5.29 -16.89
CA PRO A 129 15.11 -6.60 -17.09
C PRO A 129 14.02 -7.50 -17.70
N LYS A 130 14.20 -7.94 -18.93
CA LYS A 130 13.20 -8.77 -19.63
C LYS A 130 13.08 -10.14 -18.95
N VAL A 131 11.92 -10.43 -18.38
CA VAL A 131 11.62 -11.75 -17.85
C VAL A 131 11.35 -12.72 -19.01
N GLY A 132 12.10 -13.84 -19.07
CA GLY A 132 12.00 -14.78 -20.20
C GLY A 132 12.36 -14.15 -21.55
N GLY A 133 13.21 -13.11 -21.57
CA GLY A 133 13.71 -12.47 -22.80
C GLY A 133 12.72 -11.52 -23.49
N SER A 134 11.53 -11.30 -22.96
CA SER A 134 10.49 -10.46 -23.58
C SER A 134 9.97 -9.37 -22.64
N SER A 135 9.44 -8.30 -23.24
CA SER A 135 8.73 -7.25 -22.48
C SER A 135 7.31 -7.72 -22.13
N CYS A 136 6.86 -7.38 -20.92
CA CYS A 136 5.52 -7.75 -20.44
C CYS A 136 4.42 -7.17 -21.34
N LYS A 137 3.51 -8.02 -21.83
CA LYS A 137 2.37 -7.62 -22.66
C LYS A 137 1.41 -6.68 -21.92
N PHE A 138 1.28 -6.84 -20.62
CA PHE A 138 0.38 -6.09 -19.74
C PHE A 138 1.03 -4.89 -19.03
N CYS A 139 2.22 -4.47 -19.44
CA CYS A 139 2.89 -3.34 -18.77
C CYS A 139 2.15 -2.03 -19.03
N TYR A 140 1.51 -1.51 -17.99
CA TYR A 140 0.75 -0.27 -18.04
C TYR A 140 1.64 0.98 -18.22
N LYS A 141 2.90 0.91 -17.77
CA LYS A 141 3.90 1.99 -17.94
C LYS A 141 4.58 1.96 -19.30
N SER A 142 4.40 0.88 -20.07
CA SER A 142 5.12 0.65 -21.35
C SER A 142 6.64 0.71 -21.22
N ASN A 143 7.19 0.40 -20.05
CA ASN A 143 8.63 0.37 -19.80
C ASN A 143 9.36 -0.57 -20.78
N SER A 144 10.55 -0.17 -21.18
CA SER A 144 11.37 -0.88 -22.17
C SER A 144 12.79 -1.11 -21.62
N ASP A 145 13.64 -1.76 -22.43
CA ASP A 145 15.07 -1.95 -22.19
C ASP A 145 15.94 -0.73 -22.54
N LYS A 146 15.33 0.41 -22.90
CA LYS A 146 16.07 1.68 -23.04
C LYS A 146 16.75 2.02 -21.73
N PRO A 147 17.81 2.85 -21.74
CA PRO A 147 18.45 3.31 -20.52
C PRO A 147 17.45 3.82 -19.50
N ALA A 148 17.63 3.44 -18.24
CA ALA A 148 16.76 3.86 -17.16
C ALA A 148 16.83 5.39 -16.94
N THR A 149 15.68 5.98 -16.59
CA THR A 149 15.61 7.32 -16.01
C THR A 149 15.29 7.15 -14.54
N ASN A 150 16.10 7.73 -13.67
CA ASN A 150 16.02 7.53 -12.24
C ASN A 150 15.75 8.84 -11.50
N MET A 151 14.94 8.76 -10.44
CA MET A 151 14.88 9.80 -9.43
C MET A 151 16.18 9.74 -8.61
N SER A 152 16.85 10.88 -8.43
CA SER A 152 18.04 10.95 -7.56
C SER A 152 17.66 10.82 -6.08
N LEU A 153 18.58 10.33 -5.24
CA LEU A 153 18.36 10.30 -3.78
C LEU A 153 18.04 11.70 -3.22
N ALA A 154 18.66 12.74 -3.77
CA ALA A 154 18.42 14.13 -3.33
C ALA A 154 16.98 14.58 -3.62
N ASP A 155 16.44 14.29 -4.80
CA ASP A 155 15.07 14.64 -5.15
C ASP A 155 14.07 13.73 -4.43
N PHE A 156 14.38 12.44 -4.25
CA PHE A 156 13.61 11.53 -3.43
C PHE A 156 13.43 12.06 -2.00
N LYS A 157 14.53 12.49 -1.36
CA LYS A 157 14.50 13.09 -0.01
C LYS A 157 13.66 14.37 0.03
N LYS A 158 13.74 15.23 -1.01
CA LYS A 158 12.89 16.42 -1.10
C LYS A 158 11.41 16.07 -1.23
N VAL A 159 11.08 15.11 -2.09
CA VAL A 159 9.70 14.64 -2.31
C VAL A 159 9.12 14.08 -1.00
N VAL A 160 9.81 13.11 -0.40
CA VAL A 160 9.35 12.47 0.85
C VAL A 160 9.29 13.47 2.01
N GLY A 161 10.19 14.44 2.05
CA GLY A 161 10.22 15.50 3.06
C GLY A 161 9.02 16.46 3.02
N LYS A 162 8.21 16.44 1.94
CA LYS A 162 6.97 17.24 1.84
C LYS A 162 5.79 16.62 2.57
N PHE A 163 5.82 15.31 2.82
CA PHE A 163 4.73 14.64 3.52
C PHE A 163 4.75 14.91 5.02
N PRO A 164 3.59 15.04 5.66
CA PRO A 164 3.51 15.01 7.12
C PRO A 164 3.89 13.62 7.65
N ARG A 165 4.16 13.54 8.94
CA ARG A 165 4.74 12.34 9.58
C ARG A 165 3.75 11.18 9.80
N ASN A 166 2.48 11.34 9.41
CA ASN A 166 1.51 10.24 9.40
C ASN A 166 1.83 9.17 8.34
N LEU A 167 2.56 9.51 7.27
CA LEU A 167 2.95 8.56 6.23
C LEU A 167 3.67 7.36 6.86
N SER A 168 3.05 6.18 6.75
CA SER A 168 3.51 4.95 7.41
C SER A 168 4.32 4.05 6.48
N GLN A 169 3.98 4.03 5.20
CA GLN A 169 4.59 3.16 4.20
C GLN A 169 4.84 3.90 2.89
N ILE A 170 5.86 3.45 2.17
CA ILE A 170 6.09 3.82 0.76
C ILE A 170 6.25 2.55 -0.05
N ALA A 171 5.43 2.42 -1.10
CA ALA A 171 5.61 1.43 -2.15
C ALA A 171 6.47 2.04 -3.27
N LEU A 172 7.70 1.53 -3.43
CA LEU A 172 8.62 2.03 -4.44
C LEU A 172 8.36 1.36 -5.79
N GLY A 173 8.12 2.18 -6.80
CA GLY A 173 8.05 1.76 -8.20
C GLY A 173 9.45 1.72 -8.80
N ILE A 174 9.93 0.53 -9.12
CA ILE A 174 11.23 0.32 -9.76
C ILE A 174 11.11 -0.73 -10.86
N THR A 175 11.69 -0.45 -12.02
CA THR A 175 11.57 -1.37 -13.17
C THR A 175 12.46 -2.59 -13.04
N GLY A 176 13.70 -2.37 -12.65
CA GLY A 176 14.65 -3.39 -12.24
C GLY A 176 15.34 -2.93 -10.97
N VAL A 177 15.60 -3.85 -10.05
CA VAL A 177 16.12 -3.49 -8.73
C VAL A 177 17.54 -2.93 -8.76
N GLN A 178 18.28 -3.15 -9.86
CA GLN A 178 19.61 -2.58 -10.09
C GLN A 178 19.59 -1.31 -10.96
N THR A 179 18.42 -0.86 -11.44
CA THR A 179 18.35 0.29 -12.36
C THR A 179 18.65 1.62 -11.70
N ASN A 180 18.29 1.79 -10.43
CA ASN A 180 18.60 3.00 -9.68
C ASN A 180 19.77 2.77 -8.73
N PRO A 181 20.93 3.43 -8.91
CA PRO A 181 22.11 3.22 -8.07
C PRO A 181 21.89 3.67 -6.61
N ASP A 182 20.94 4.54 -6.35
CA ASP A 182 20.62 5.05 -5.03
C ASP A 182 19.58 4.17 -4.28
N PHE A 183 19.11 3.07 -4.89
CA PHE A 183 17.95 2.31 -4.40
C PHE A 183 18.15 1.79 -2.96
N ILE A 184 19.29 1.17 -2.68
CA ILE A 184 19.59 0.66 -1.32
C ILE A 184 19.60 1.78 -0.29
N GLU A 185 20.18 2.92 -0.62
CA GLU A 185 20.24 4.06 0.29
C GLU A 185 18.84 4.70 0.48
N MET A 186 17.97 4.67 -0.52
CA MET A 186 16.56 5.06 -0.37
C MET A 186 15.84 4.14 0.63
N LEU A 187 16.02 2.81 0.53
CA LEU A 187 15.45 1.86 1.48
C LEU A 187 15.93 2.12 2.91
N ARG A 188 17.25 2.28 3.08
CA ARG A 188 17.88 2.57 4.37
C ARG A 188 17.31 3.85 4.97
N TRP A 189 17.36 4.94 4.21
CA TRP A 189 16.95 6.26 4.68
C TRP A 189 15.46 6.30 5.08
N LEU A 190 14.58 5.68 4.31
CA LEU A 190 13.17 5.57 4.70
C LEU A 190 13.02 4.85 6.04
N ARG A 191 13.70 3.72 6.19
CA ARG A 191 13.54 2.87 7.37
C ARG A 191 14.17 3.44 8.62
N GLU A 192 15.42 3.89 8.53
CA GLU A 192 16.24 4.30 9.68
C GLU A 192 16.06 5.78 10.03
N ASP A 193 16.01 6.67 9.02
CA ASP A 193 15.96 8.11 9.27
C ASP A 193 14.53 8.66 9.33
N MET A 194 13.62 8.14 8.48
CA MET A 194 12.25 8.65 8.38
C MET A 194 11.23 7.85 9.20
N GLY A 195 11.56 6.63 9.64
CA GLY A 195 10.62 5.75 10.33
C GLY A 195 9.45 5.29 9.43
N ILE A 196 9.64 5.32 8.11
CA ILE A 196 8.68 4.88 7.09
C ILE A 196 9.08 3.49 6.62
N VAL A 197 8.12 2.58 6.47
CA VAL A 197 8.39 1.22 6.00
C VAL A 197 8.41 1.17 4.47
N PRO A 198 9.57 0.92 3.83
CA PRO A 198 9.62 0.73 2.39
C PRO A 198 9.11 -0.65 2.00
N ASN A 199 8.42 -0.70 0.88
CA ASN A 199 7.97 -1.90 0.20
C ASN A 199 8.20 -1.70 -1.31
N TYR A 200 8.26 -2.77 -2.08
CA TYR A 200 8.31 -2.67 -3.53
C TYR A 200 7.89 -3.99 -4.21
N THR A 201 7.68 -3.92 -5.52
CA THR A 201 7.37 -5.08 -6.36
C THR A 201 8.53 -5.36 -7.29
N LEU A 202 8.88 -6.64 -7.45
CA LEU A 202 9.99 -7.09 -8.29
C LEU A 202 9.61 -8.30 -9.13
N SER A 203 10.42 -8.58 -10.15
CA SER A 203 10.35 -9.82 -10.94
C SER A 203 11.36 -10.88 -10.47
N GLY A 204 12.44 -10.45 -9.82
CA GLY A 204 13.59 -11.29 -9.47
C GLY A 204 14.67 -11.38 -10.55
N ALA A 205 14.47 -10.82 -11.73
CA ALA A 205 15.37 -11.00 -12.89
C ALA A 205 16.76 -10.38 -12.68
N ASP A 206 16.87 -9.36 -11.83
CA ASP A 206 18.13 -8.62 -11.58
C ASP A 206 18.44 -8.49 -10.09
N MET A 207 17.93 -9.40 -9.26
CA MET A 207 18.20 -9.42 -7.82
C MET A 207 19.59 -9.97 -7.51
N ASN A 208 20.51 -9.11 -7.10
CA ASN A 208 21.81 -9.52 -6.55
C ASN A 208 21.77 -9.71 -5.03
N ASP A 209 22.86 -10.21 -4.43
CA ASP A 209 22.92 -10.51 -2.99
C ASP A 209 22.85 -9.24 -2.13
N GLU A 210 23.47 -8.15 -2.56
CA GLU A 210 23.50 -6.89 -1.83
C GLU A 210 22.08 -6.31 -1.69
N ILE A 211 21.32 -6.25 -2.79
CA ILE A 211 19.93 -5.78 -2.79
C ILE A 211 19.06 -6.75 -2.01
N PHE A 212 19.30 -8.05 -2.13
CA PHE A 212 18.55 -9.07 -1.37
C PHE A 212 18.68 -8.88 0.14
N GLU A 213 19.91 -8.71 0.65
CA GLU A 213 20.16 -8.47 2.08
C GLU A 213 19.61 -7.12 2.55
N ALA A 214 19.77 -6.06 1.75
CA ALA A 214 19.17 -4.75 2.02
C ALA A 214 17.65 -4.83 2.09
N THR A 215 17.02 -5.60 1.21
CA THR A 215 15.57 -5.83 1.20
C THR A 215 15.10 -6.50 2.49
N LEU A 216 15.76 -7.57 2.91
CA LEU A 216 15.44 -8.24 4.17
C LEU A 216 15.62 -7.34 5.40
N LYS A 217 16.62 -6.45 5.35
CA LYS A 217 16.94 -5.55 6.47
C LYS A 217 15.95 -4.38 6.59
N TYR A 218 15.61 -3.75 5.48
CA TYR A 218 14.91 -2.46 5.50
C TYR A 218 13.43 -2.55 5.15
N CYS A 219 13.04 -3.47 4.26
CA CYS A 219 11.64 -3.54 3.78
C CYS A 219 10.72 -4.21 4.81
N GLY A 220 9.45 -3.80 4.78
CA GLY A 220 8.41 -4.50 5.54
C GLY A 220 8.04 -5.82 4.86
N ARG A 221 7.73 -5.75 3.59
CA ARG A 221 7.40 -6.88 2.71
C ARG A 221 7.74 -6.50 1.27
N VAL A 222 7.83 -7.50 0.41
CA VAL A 222 7.91 -7.30 -1.03
C VAL A 222 6.88 -8.15 -1.75
N ALA A 223 6.51 -7.74 -2.95
CA ALA A 223 5.69 -8.54 -3.82
C ALA A 223 6.52 -9.02 -5.02
N VAL A 224 6.40 -10.30 -5.36
CA VAL A 224 7.03 -10.86 -6.56
C VAL A 224 5.95 -11.04 -7.62
N SER A 225 6.10 -10.35 -8.75
CA SER A 225 5.20 -10.50 -9.89
C SER A 225 5.51 -11.78 -10.66
N VAL A 226 4.47 -12.57 -10.95
CA VAL A 226 4.61 -13.81 -11.72
C VAL A 226 4.29 -13.57 -13.19
N TYR A 227 5.18 -14.03 -14.06
CA TYR A 227 5.08 -13.85 -15.50
C TYR A 227 4.98 -15.19 -16.23
N GLU A 228 4.08 -15.26 -17.22
CA GLU A 228 3.91 -16.44 -18.09
C GLU A 228 5.21 -16.82 -18.83
N THR A 229 6.02 -15.82 -19.16
CA THR A 229 7.28 -16.01 -19.90
C THR A 229 8.38 -16.73 -19.11
N ASP A 230 8.38 -16.59 -17.77
CA ASP A 230 9.29 -17.32 -16.86
C ASP A 230 8.75 -17.30 -15.43
N LYS A 231 7.81 -18.20 -15.13
CA LYS A 231 7.27 -18.32 -13.77
C LYS A 231 8.27 -18.90 -12.77
N ASN A 232 9.24 -19.70 -13.24
CA ASN A 232 10.22 -20.33 -12.36
C ASN A 232 11.17 -19.32 -11.73
N LEU A 233 11.58 -18.29 -12.47
CA LEU A 233 12.37 -17.18 -11.93
C LEU A 233 11.64 -16.53 -10.72
N CYS A 234 10.34 -16.26 -10.86
CA CYS A 234 9.53 -15.66 -9.82
C CYS A 234 9.41 -16.58 -8.60
N TYR A 235 9.18 -17.89 -8.84
CA TYR A 235 9.10 -18.89 -7.76
C TYR A 235 10.41 -19.04 -7.01
N ASN A 236 11.53 -19.12 -7.72
CA ASN A 236 12.87 -19.19 -7.12
C ASN A 236 13.15 -17.96 -6.25
N THR A 237 12.70 -16.78 -6.70
CA THR A 237 12.84 -15.54 -5.92
C THR A 237 12.02 -15.60 -4.63
N ILE A 238 10.77 -16.05 -4.68
CA ILE A 238 9.90 -16.23 -3.50
C ILE A 238 10.53 -17.25 -2.54
N ASN A 239 10.96 -18.41 -3.05
CA ASN A 239 11.56 -19.46 -2.25
C ASN A 239 12.85 -18.99 -1.58
N ARG A 240 13.70 -18.23 -2.28
CA ARG A 240 14.91 -17.63 -1.72
C ARG A 240 14.62 -16.70 -0.54
N PHE A 241 13.58 -15.87 -0.62
CA PHE A 241 13.15 -15.05 0.50
C PHE A 241 12.59 -15.88 1.64
N HIS A 242 11.83 -16.95 1.31
CA HIS A 242 11.27 -17.83 2.32
C HIS A 242 12.35 -18.50 3.18
N ASP A 243 13.43 -18.97 2.57
CA ASP A 243 14.54 -19.64 3.26
C ASP A 243 15.21 -18.76 4.32
N ARG A 244 15.15 -17.42 4.13
CA ARG A 244 15.73 -16.44 5.05
C ARG A 244 14.70 -15.82 5.99
N SER A 245 13.49 -15.63 5.52
CA SER A 245 12.39 -15.00 6.27
C SER A 245 11.04 -15.56 5.81
N PRO A 246 10.49 -16.56 6.50
CA PRO A 246 9.23 -17.19 6.12
C PRO A 246 8.08 -16.17 5.98
N LYS A 247 7.29 -16.33 4.91
CA LYS A 247 6.15 -15.45 4.60
C LYS A 247 6.53 -13.98 4.40
N PHE A 248 7.75 -13.71 3.93
CA PHE A 248 8.20 -12.36 3.62
C PHE A 248 7.56 -11.80 2.34
N CYS A 249 7.31 -12.66 1.35
CA CYS A 249 6.77 -12.25 0.06
C CYS A 249 5.27 -12.44 -0.07
N ASN A 250 4.63 -11.49 -0.76
CA ASN A 250 3.37 -11.70 -1.45
C ASN A 250 3.66 -12.04 -2.93
N MET A 251 2.72 -12.72 -3.58
CA MET A 251 2.73 -12.91 -5.03
C MET A 251 1.80 -11.88 -5.67
N HIS A 252 2.25 -11.17 -6.70
CA HIS A 252 1.39 -10.38 -7.57
C HIS A 252 1.07 -11.14 -8.84
N LEU A 253 -0.20 -11.32 -9.13
CA LEU A 253 -0.68 -12.05 -10.30
C LEU A 253 -1.76 -11.22 -11.01
N ILE A 254 -1.50 -10.90 -12.27
CA ILE A 254 -2.49 -10.20 -13.12
C ILE A 254 -3.69 -11.13 -13.30
N LEU A 255 -4.89 -10.57 -13.17
CA LEU A 255 -6.16 -11.28 -13.33
C LEU A 255 -7.06 -10.62 -14.37
N SER A 256 -7.53 -11.41 -15.30
CA SER A 256 -8.62 -11.11 -16.22
C SER A 256 -9.14 -12.41 -16.83
N ASP A 257 -10.30 -12.37 -17.47
CA ASP A 257 -10.93 -13.56 -18.04
C ASP A 257 -10.03 -14.25 -19.08
N TYR A 258 -9.24 -13.46 -19.82
CA TYR A 258 -8.40 -14.01 -20.90
C TYR A 258 -7.19 -14.82 -20.42
N ASN A 259 -6.69 -14.59 -19.20
CA ASN A 259 -5.49 -15.27 -18.69
C ASN A 259 -5.78 -16.27 -17.56
N LEU A 260 -7.05 -16.64 -17.35
CA LEU A 260 -7.47 -17.53 -16.27
C LEU A 260 -6.73 -18.88 -16.30
N LYS A 261 -6.46 -19.42 -17.50
CA LYS A 261 -5.68 -20.65 -17.64
C LYS A 261 -4.29 -20.54 -17.01
N PHE A 262 -3.60 -19.42 -17.23
CA PHE A 262 -2.28 -19.19 -16.63
C PHE A 262 -2.39 -19.02 -15.10
N VAL A 263 -3.45 -18.36 -14.64
CA VAL A 263 -3.73 -18.24 -13.19
C VAL A 263 -3.90 -19.62 -12.56
N ASP A 264 -4.65 -20.53 -13.21
CA ASP A 264 -4.83 -21.90 -12.76
C ASP A 264 -3.50 -22.68 -12.71
N GLU A 265 -2.66 -22.54 -13.73
CA GLU A 265 -1.32 -23.16 -13.71
C GLU A 265 -0.48 -22.70 -12.51
N VAL A 266 -0.57 -21.40 -12.14
CA VAL A 266 0.12 -20.86 -10.96
C VAL A 266 -0.47 -21.43 -9.67
N LEU A 267 -1.79 -21.53 -9.56
CA LEU A 267 -2.47 -22.13 -8.40
C LEU A 267 -2.16 -23.63 -8.25
N ASP A 268 -2.07 -24.37 -9.35
CA ASP A 268 -1.63 -25.78 -9.35
C ASP A 268 -0.18 -25.92 -8.90
N ASP A 269 0.69 -25.02 -9.31
CA ASP A 269 2.10 -25.00 -8.88
C ASP A 269 2.22 -24.68 -7.37
N ILE A 270 1.36 -23.82 -6.82
CA ILE A 270 1.30 -23.58 -5.37
C ILE A 270 0.76 -24.81 -4.63
N GLU A 271 -0.34 -25.41 -5.09
CA GLU A 271 -0.94 -26.62 -4.50
C GLU A 271 0.05 -27.79 -4.49
N SER A 272 0.87 -27.92 -5.52
CA SER A 272 1.93 -28.95 -5.62
C SER A 272 3.20 -28.66 -4.83
N GLY A 273 3.30 -27.51 -4.17
CA GLY A 273 4.46 -27.12 -3.34
C GLY A 273 5.69 -26.65 -4.10
N LYS A 274 5.56 -26.24 -5.37
CA LYS A 274 6.67 -25.61 -6.11
C LYS A 274 7.01 -24.21 -5.59
N VAL A 275 6.05 -23.54 -4.93
CA VAL A 275 6.22 -22.24 -4.31
C VAL A 275 6.01 -22.37 -2.82
N ASN A 276 7.09 -22.19 -2.06
CA ASN A 276 7.07 -22.33 -0.61
C ASN A 276 7.01 -20.97 0.07
N GLY A 277 6.34 -20.91 1.24
CA GLY A 277 6.40 -19.77 2.14
C GLY A 277 5.78 -18.49 1.62
N LEU A 278 4.94 -18.59 0.63
CA LEU A 278 4.11 -17.48 0.18
C LEU A 278 3.19 -17.02 1.31
N ARG A 279 3.10 -15.69 1.50
CA ARG A 279 2.18 -15.12 2.49
C ARG A 279 0.76 -15.08 1.93
N ASN A 280 0.58 -14.35 0.84
CA ASN A 280 -0.69 -14.20 0.15
C ASN A 280 -0.47 -14.04 -1.35
N ILE A 281 -1.51 -14.30 -2.13
CA ILE A 281 -1.62 -13.89 -3.52
C ILE A 281 -2.41 -12.57 -3.55
N VAL A 282 -1.92 -11.58 -4.29
CA VAL A 282 -2.65 -10.35 -4.60
C VAL A 282 -2.97 -10.37 -6.09
N PHE A 283 -4.25 -10.50 -6.40
CA PHE A 283 -4.74 -10.42 -7.77
C PHE A 283 -4.84 -8.97 -8.20
N LEU A 284 -4.15 -8.63 -9.28
CA LEU A 284 -4.15 -7.30 -9.85
C LEU A 284 -5.02 -7.30 -11.11
N ARG A 285 -6.10 -6.54 -11.11
CA ARG A 285 -6.97 -6.42 -12.28
C ARG A 285 -6.17 -5.92 -13.49
N CYS A 286 -6.29 -6.61 -14.63
CA CYS A 286 -5.73 -6.12 -15.89
C CYS A 286 -6.39 -4.79 -16.26
N LYS A 287 -5.59 -3.76 -16.53
CA LYS A 287 -6.06 -2.43 -16.90
C LYS A 287 -5.66 -2.12 -18.34
N PRO A 288 -6.58 -1.63 -19.20
CA PRO A 288 -6.30 -1.38 -20.61
C PRO A 288 -5.47 -0.10 -20.83
N VAL A 289 -4.33 0.00 -20.15
CA VAL A 289 -3.42 1.16 -20.18
C VAL A 289 -2.03 0.72 -20.62
N GLY A 290 -1.31 1.59 -21.31
CA GLY A 290 0.02 1.29 -21.86
C GLY A 290 -0.01 0.13 -22.87
N ARG A 291 0.89 -0.85 -22.76
CA ARG A 291 0.87 -2.03 -23.65
C ARG A 291 -0.36 -2.91 -23.45
N ALA A 292 -0.96 -2.88 -22.27
CA ALA A 292 -2.18 -3.63 -22.00
C ALA A 292 -3.43 -3.06 -22.70
N SER A 293 -3.37 -1.87 -23.31
CA SER A 293 -4.49 -1.27 -24.04
C SER A 293 -5.02 -2.12 -25.20
N LYS A 294 -4.21 -3.10 -25.66
CA LYS A 294 -4.57 -4.05 -26.72
C LYS A 294 -5.07 -5.41 -26.19
N LEU A 295 -5.12 -5.59 -24.88
CA LEU A 295 -5.54 -6.83 -24.24
C LEU A 295 -7.03 -6.77 -23.86
N PRO A 296 -7.76 -7.89 -23.90
CA PRO A 296 -9.12 -7.97 -23.38
C PRO A 296 -9.10 -7.99 -21.85
N CYS A 297 -8.97 -6.81 -21.23
CA CYS A 297 -8.86 -6.65 -19.79
C CYS A 297 -10.24 -6.75 -19.07
N THR A 298 -11.12 -7.65 -19.51
CA THR A 298 -12.39 -7.95 -18.83
C THR A 298 -12.14 -8.80 -17.59
N LEU A 299 -12.99 -8.61 -16.59
CA LEU A 299 -12.98 -9.41 -15.37
C LEU A 299 -14.43 -9.68 -14.97
N SER A 300 -14.83 -10.94 -14.98
CA SER A 300 -16.17 -11.40 -14.66
C SER A 300 -16.30 -11.85 -13.20
N ILE A 301 -17.54 -11.90 -12.69
CA ILE A 301 -17.85 -12.46 -11.37
C ILE A 301 -17.48 -13.94 -11.31
N GLU A 302 -17.65 -14.66 -12.43
CA GLU A 302 -17.31 -16.07 -12.56
C GLU A 302 -15.81 -16.29 -12.37
N THR A 303 -14.97 -15.41 -12.92
CA THR A 303 -13.50 -15.45 -12.72
C THR A 303 -13.15 -15.17 -11.26
N ILE A 304 -13.82 -14.21 -10.62
CA ILE A 304 -13.63 -13.93 -9.18
C ILE A 304 -14.03 -15.14 -8.33
N ASP A 305 -15.21 -15.75 -8.59
CA ASP A 305 -15.69 -16.97 -7.90
C ASP A 305 -14.69 -18.11 -8.04
N HIS A 306 -14.18 -18.32 -9.25
CA HIS A 306 -13.23 -19.38 -9.55
C HIS A 306 -11.93 -19.22 -8.74
N VAL A 307 -11.28 -18.05 -8.79
CA VAL A 307 -9.99 -17.87 -8.11
C VAL A 307 -10.14 -17.88 -6.59
N ILE A 308 -11.23 -17.34 -6.04
CA ILE A 308 -11.51 -17.39 -4.61
C ILE A 308 -11.71 -18.84 -4.16
N THR A 309 -12.55 -19.59 -4.87
CA THR A 309 -12.81 -21.02 -4.56
C THR A 309 -11.51 -21.82 -4.60
N ARG A 310 -10.65 -21.60 -5.60
CA ARG A 310 -9.36 -22.28 -5.69
C ARG A 310 -8.43 -21.92 -4.52
N CYS A 311 -8.29 -20.63 -4.19
CA CYS A 311 -7.46 -20.17 -3.07
C CYS A 311 -7.96 -20.74 -1.72
N GLU A 312 -9.27 -20.74 -1.48
CA GLU A 312 -9.87 -21.31 -0.27
C GLU A 312 -9.62 -22.82 -0.17
N LYS A 313 -9.71 -23.55 -1.30
CA LYS A 313 -9.41 -24.99 -1.36
C LYS A 313 -7.94 -25.29 -1.05
N ILE A 314 -7.01 -24.52 -1.59
CA ILE A 314 -5.56 -24.65 -1.36
C ILE A 314 -5.19 -24.21 0.06
N GLY A 315 -5.99 -23.35 0.69
CA GLY A 315 -5.71 -22.76 2.00
C GLY A 315 -4.68 -21.63 1.95
N ILE A 316 -4.52 -20.95 0.78
CA ILE A 316 -3.66 -19.78 0.62
C ILE A 316 -4.44 -18.49 0.84
N GLY A 317 -3.84 -17.52 1.55
CA GLY A 317 -4.40 -16.18 1.68
C GLY A 317 -4.43 -15.45 0.35
N TYR A 318 -5.50 -14.69 0.09
CA TYR A 318 -5.65 -13.92 -1.14
C TYR A 318 -6.17 -12.51 -0.86
N GLY A 319 -5.93 -11.61 -1.81
CA GLY A 319 -6.45 -10.25 -1.82
C GLY A 319 -6.57 -9.75 -3.26
N PHE A 320 -7.23 -8.62 -3.42
CA PHE A 320 -7.41 -7.95 -4.70
C PHE A 320 -6.94 -6.51 -4.60
N ASP A 321 -6.52 -5.93 -5.72
CA ASP A 321 -6.23 -4.50 -5.77
C ASP A 321 -7.52 -3.67 -5.64
N SER A 322 -7.42 -2.43 -5.19
CA SER A 322 -8.56 -1.52 -5.01
C SER A 322 -9.35 -1.28 -6.32
N CYS A 323 -8.72 -1.47 -7.47
CA CYS A 323 -9.38 -1.39 -8.77
C CYS A 323 -10.35 -2.55 -9.05
N SER A 324 -10.30 -3.62 -8.26
CA SER A 324 -11.22 -4.76 -8.32
C SER A 324 -12.36 -4.65 -7.32
N CYS A 325 -12.37 -3.59 -6.47
CA CYS A 325 -13.26 -3.48 -5.33
C CYS A 325 -14.74 -3.69 -5.70
N GLY A 326 -15.25 -2.97 -6.69
CA GLY A 326 -16.67 -3.02 -7.09
C GLY A 326 -17.11 -4.45 -7.44
N ILE A 327 -16.40 -5.13 -8.32
CA ILE A 327 -16.78 -6.49 -8.75
C ILE A 327 -16.60 -7.52 -7.61
N VAL A 328 -15.58 -7.35 -6.75
CA VAL A 328 -15.38 -8.24 -5.61
C VAL A 328 -16.48 -8.05 -4.55
N GLN A 329 -16.89 -6.81 -4.29
CA GLN A 329 -18.04 -6.54 -3.41
C GLN A 329 -19.33 -7.13 -3.96
N GLU A 330 -19.59 -7.00 -5.27
CA GLU A 330 -20.75 -7.60 -5.93
C GLU A 330 -20.75 -9.13 -5.77
N TYR A 331 -19.60 -9.78 -5.99
CA TYR A 331 -19.43 -11.21 -5.74
C TYR A 331 -19.81 -11.60 -4.31
N PHE A 332 -19.26 -10.93 -3.28
CA PHE A 332 -19.57 -11.28 -1.90
C PHE A 332 -21.04 -11.02 -1.53
N LYS A 333 -21.66 -9.98 -2.10
CA LYS A 333 -23.10 -9.72 -1.96
C LYS A 333 -23.92 -10.86 -2.58
N SER A 334 -23.58 -11.32 -3.80
CA SER A 334 -24.28 -12.41 -4.49
C SER A 334 -24.19 -13.75 -3.75
N LYS A 335 -23.11 -13.98 -3.00
CA LYS A 335 -22.93 -15.18 -2.16
C LYS A 335 -23.50 -15.03 -0.73
N GLY A 336 -24.20 -13.95 -0.43
CA GLY A 336 -24.75 -13.69 0.92
C GLY A 336 -23.69 -13.37 1.99
N ARG A 337 -22.42 -13.18 1.60
CA ARG A 337 -21.29 -12.88 2.51
C ARG A 337 -21.14 -11.36 2.75
N THR A 338 -22.24 -10.66 2.98
CA THR A 338 -22.31 -9.19 3.05
C THR A 338 -21.44 -8.57 4.13
N LYS A 339 -21.15 -9.30 5.23
CA LYS A 339 -20.24 -8.85 6.29
C LYS A 339 -18.79 -8.63 5.81
N LEU A 340 -18.41 -9.27 4.72
CA LEU A 340 -17.07 -9.13 4.15
C LEU A 340 -16.93 -7.91 3.24
N VAL A 341 -18.04 -7.36 2.76
CA VAL A 341 -18.03 -6.23 1.82
C VAL A 341 -17.29 -5.01 2.37
N LYS A 342 -17.39 -4.75 3.67
CA LYS A 342 -16.73 -3.62 4.33
C LYS A 342 -15.18 -3.71 4.37
N TYR A 343 -14.61 -4.88 4.10
CA TYR A 343 -13.15 -5.05 4.07
C TYR A 343 -12.55 -4.79 2.68
N PHE A 344 -13.37 -4.49 1.69
CA PHE A 344 -12.93 -4.13 0.35
C PHE A 344 -13.11 -2.64 0.16
N GLU A 345 -12.02 -1.91 0.27
CA GLU A 345 -12.03 -0.46 0.11
C GLU A 345 -12.02 -0.09 -1.37
N PRO A 346 -12.81 0.92 -1.79
CA PRO A 346 -12.75 1.47 -3.13
C PRO A 346 -11.41 2.16 -3.36
N CYS A 347 -11.26 2.82 -4.52
CA CYS A 347 -10.03 3.52 -4.86
C CYS A 347 -9.60 4.51 -3.76
N GLU A 348 -8.36 4.34 -3.28
CA GLU A 348 -7.78 5.11 -2.18
C GLU A 348 -7.08 6.41 -2.63
N GLY A 349 -7.05 6.67 -3.94
CA GLY A 349 -6.35 7.83 -4.50
C GLY A 349 -6.87 9.15 -3.94
N PHE A 350 -5.99 9.99 -3.40
CA PHE A 350 -6.29 11.21 -2.62
C PHE A 350 -7.15 10.99 -1.36
N LYS A 351 -7.35 9.76 -0.95
CA LYS A 351 -8.03 9.40 0.31
C LYS A 351 -7.02 8.94 1.33
N LEU A 352 -6.33 7.84 1.03
CA LEU A 352 -5.36 7.19 1.90
C LEU A 352 -4.04 6.91 1.18
N SER A 353 -4.03 7.01 -0.16
CA SER A 353 -2.87 6.78 -1.00
C SER A 353 -2.67 7.87 -2.04
N PHE A 354 -1.46 7.91 -2.60
CA PHE A 354 -1.08 8.88 -3.61
C PHE A 354 0.14 8.40 -4.39
N TYR A 355 0.22 8.73 -5.69
CA TYR A 355 1.32 8.34 -6.55
C TYR A 355 2.18 9.52 -6.98
N ILE A 356 3.49 9.32 -7.02
CA ILE A 356 4.50 10.27 -7.54
C ILE A 356 5.40 9.56 -8.53
N ASN A 357 5.58 10.15 -9.72
CA ASN A 357 6.44 9.60 -10.77
C ASN A 357 7.93 9.93 -10.54
N THR A 358 8.78 9.35 -11.40
CA THR A 358 10.25 9.53 -11.36
C THR A 358 10.72 10.98 -11.49
N PHE A 359 9.87 11.88 -12.01
CA PHE A 359 10.18 13.30 -12.17
C PHE A 359 9.70 14.17 -10.99
N GLY A 360 9.18 13.55 -9.92
CA GLY A 360 8.62 14.25 -8.76
C GLY A 360 7.25 14.87 -9.04
N GLU A 361 6.56 14.41 -10.08
CA GLU A 361 5.20 14.84 -10.38
C GLU A 361 4.20 13.86 -9.78
N GLY A 362 3.29 14.38 -8.97
CA GLY A 362 2.26 13.60 -8.32
C GLY A 362 0.95 13.55 -9.08
N CYS A 363 0.24 12.42 -9.00
CA CYS A 363 -1.14 12.28 -9.47
C CYS A 363 -1.90 11.23 -8.64
N THR A 364 -3.19 11.08 -8.87
CA THR A 364 -4.09 10.22 -8.08
C THR A 364 -3.58 8.78 -7.95
N CYS A 365 -3.19 8.18 -9.07
CA CYS A 365 -2.58 6.84 -9.10
C CYS A 365 -1.67 6.70 -10.33
N SER A 366 -0.84 5.67 -10.34
CA SER A 366 0.12 5.42 -11.43
C SER A 366 -0.53 5.13 -12.79
N PHE A 367 -1.79 4.71 -12.82
CA PHE A 367 -2.53 4.47 -14.07
C PHE A 367 -3.08 5.77 -14.68
N CYS A 368 -3.35 6.79 -13.86
CA CYS A 368 -3.86 8.08 -14.33
C CYS A 368 -2.78 9.01 -14.89
N GLU A 369 -1.51 8.65 -14.76
CA GLU A 369 -0.40 9.50 -15.19
C GLU A 369 -0.48 9.95 -16.65
N HIS A 370 -1.00 9.10 -17.52
CA HIS A 370 -1.09 9.36 -18.97
C HIS A 370 -2.51 9.70 -19.44
N VAL A 371 -3.46 9.82 -18.51
CA VAL A 371 -4.85 10.16 -18.85
C VAL A 371 -4.95 11.65 -19.10
N PRO A 372 -5.45 12.10 -20.27
CA PRO A 372 -5.63 13.51 -20.56
C PRO A 372 -6.55 14.20 -19.54
N GLY A 373 -6.20 15.41 -19.14
CA GLY A 373 -7.02 16.20 -18.21
C GLY A 373 -6.75 15.94 -16.72
N PHE A 374 -5.95 14.94 -16.37
CA PHE A 374 -5.49 14.76 -14.99
C PHE A 374 -4.40 15.77 -14.65
N LYS A 375 -4.64 16.58 -13.61
CA LYS A 375 -3.66 17.53 -13.09
C LYS A 375 -2.51 16.78 -12.44
N ARG A 376 -1.28 17.17 -12.77
CA ARG A 376 -0.06 16.74 -12.09
C ARG A 376 0.42 17.87 -11.17
N PHE A 377 1.06 17.46 -10.09
CA PHE A 377 1.53 18.36 -9.04
C PHE A 377 3.04 18.17 -8.87
N ASN A 378 3.80 19.23 -9.06
CA ASN A 378 5.25 19.18 -8.97
C ASN A 378 5.71 19.31 -7.51
N PHE A 379 6.07 18.18 -6.87
CA PHE A 379 6.58 18.13 -5.51
C PHE A 379 7.97 18.75 -5.36
N LEU A 380 8.71 18.92 -6.44
CA LEU A 380 10.03 19.57 -6.43
C LEU A 380 9.95 21.09 -6.56
N ALA A 381 8.77 21.64 -6.82
CA ALA A 381 8.58 23.08 -6.87
C ALA A 381 8.85 23.73 -5.49
N LYS A 382 9.48 24.91 -5.51
CA LYS A 382 9.84 25.64 -4.27
C LYS A 382 8.61 26.08 -3.48
N ASP A 383 7.55 26.43 -4.17
CA ASP A 383 6.27 26.93 -3.64
C ASP A 383 5.23 25.83 -3.44
N PHE A 384 5.61 24.54 -3.56
CA PHE A 384 4.70 23.43 -3.32
C PHE A 384 4.22 23.43 -1.88
N ASN A 385 2.90 23.56 -1.70
CA ASN A 385 2.22 23.49 -0.41
C ASN A 385 1.45 22.17 -0.31
N PHE A 386 1.86 21.28 0.61
CA PHE A 386 1.28 19.95 0.78
C PHE A 386 -0.17 20.03 1.27
N GLU A 387 -0.48 20.87 2.25
CA GLU A 387 -1.82 20.99 2.82
C GLU A 387 -2.83 21.43 1.75
N LYS A 388 -2.53 22.52 1.02
CA LYS A 388 -3.36 22.97 -0.10
C LYS A 388 -3.56 21.86 -1.14
N PHE A 389 -2.47 21.19 -1.52
CA PHE A 389 -2.51 20.09 -2.47
C PHE A 389 -3.41 18.95 -1.99
N TRP A 390 -3.25 18.52 -0.74
CA TRP A 390 -3.96 17.36 -0.21
C TRP A 390 -5.41 17.66 0.12
N VAL A 391 -5.67 18.77 0.82
CA VAL A 391 -7.02 19.12 1.28
C VAL A 391 -7.85 19.73 0.17
N GLU A 392 -7.35 20.78 -0.50
CA GLU A 392 -8.15 21.55 -1.48
C GLU A 392 -8.10 20.93 -2.87
N ASP A 393 -6.90 20.82 -3.49
CA ASP A 393 -6.75 20.33 -4.86
C ASP A 393 -7.18 18.86 -5.01
N GLY A 394 -6.98 18.04 -3.97
CA GLY A 394 -7.37 16.62 -3.91
C GLY A 394 -8.87 16.38 -3.79
N LYS A 395 -9.65 17.37 -3.32
CA LYS A 395 -11.08 17.23 -3.02
C LYS A 395 -11.88 16.68 -4.21
N LYS A 396 -11.67 17.22 -5.40
CA LYS A 396 -12.38 16.78 -6.61
C LYS A 396 -12.16 15.29 -6.95
N PHE A 397 -11.01 14.73 -6.57
CA PHE A 397 -10.70 13.31 -6.80
C PHE A 397 -11.31 12.43 -5.71
N ARG A 398 -11.38 12.91 -4.47
CA ARG A 398 -12.08 12.21 -3.37
C ARG A 398 -13.57 12.13 -3.61
N ASP A 399 -14.15 13.18 -4.18
CA ASP A 399 -15.59 13.28 -4.47
C ASP A 399 -15.98 12.51 -5.75
N MET A 400 -15.00 11.98 -6.50
CA MET A 400 -15.25 11.20 -7.71
C MET A 400 -15.71 9.79 -7.33
N ASP A 401 -16.83 9.36 -7.92
CA ASP A 401 -17.21 7.95 -7.89
C ASP A 401 -16.29 7.14 -8.81
N THR A 402 -15.25 6.56 -8.23
CA THR A 402 -14.23 5.83 -8.99
C THR A 402 -14.68 4.46 -9.48
N ASP A 403 -15.77 3.92 -8.94
CA ASP A 403 -16.34 2.66 -9.43
C ASP A 403 -17.03 2.84 -10.78
N VAL A 404 -17.60 4.04 -11.02
CA VAL A 404 -18.31 4.38 -12.27
C VAL A 404 -17.45 5.24 -13.20
N ASN A 405 -16.63 6.14 -12.67
CA ASN A 405 -15.95 7.19 -13.41
C ASN A 405 -14.43 7.08 -13.41
N CYS A 406 -13.87 5.91 -13.10
CA CYS A 406 -12.42 5.74 -13.14
C CYS A 406 -11.90 5.87 -14.57
N PRO A 407 -11.05 6.89 -14.86
CA PRO A 407 -10.60 7.16 -16.23
C PRO A 407 -9.65 6.09 -16.78
N CYS A 408 -9.25 5.12 -15.97
CA CYS A 408 -8.43 3.99 -16.40
C CYS A 408 -9.26 2.84 -16.99
N PHE A 409 -10.58 2.89 -16.88
CA PHE A 409 -11.50 1.85 -17.38
C PHE A 409 -12.56 2.38 -18.34
N HIS A 410 -12.66 3.70 -18.53
CA HIS A 410 -13.66 4.34 -19.40
C HIS A 410 -13.02 5.26 -20.43
#